data_233d4f1191f4ba3e7a9e4a83eec14828
#
_entry.id   233d4f1191f4ba3e7a9e4a83eec14828
#
_cell.length_a   1.000
_cell.length_b   1.000
_cell.length_c   1.000
_cell.angle_alpha   90.00
_cell.angle_beta   90.00
_cell.angle_gamma   90.00
#
_symmetry.space_group_name_H-M   'P 1'
#
loop_
_entity.id
_entity.type
_entity.pdbx_description
1 polymer ?
#
loop_
_entity_poly.entity_id
_entity_poly.type
_entity_poly.pdbx_seq_one_letter_code
_entity_poly.pdbx_strand_id
1 'polypeptide(L)'
;MFKNEETVFFNVDRLRLEGRLWLASGPWATVITHPHPLYGGELDNPVVVVLADAYQRLGYSTLRFNFRGVGASAGDYDDGRGERDDVRAAAAFLDAVGKTVTDLAGYSFGAWINLGLDPPPAGVRRLLLVAPPVAYLEFDGMVAPPSVALRVVAGDCDSFAPLDMLREQLPRWQSAAGLHVLPGADHFFHGGALDRLATLLETLLTVPADR
;
A
#
# COMPACT_ATOMS: atom_id res chain seq x y z
N MET A 1 -15.84 -6.89 12.21
CA MET A 1 -15.27 -7.32 13.48
C MET A 1 -13.80 -7.55 13.19
N PHE A 2 -12.92 -6.65 13.64
CA PHE A 2 -11.49 -6.77 13.39
C PHE A 2 -11.01 -8.11 13.95
N LYS A 3 -10.37 -8.92 13.10
CA LYS A 3 -9.63 -10.08 13.58
C LYS A 3 -8.57 -9.56 14.55
N ASN A 4 -8.23 -10.33 15.57
CA ASN A 4 -7.24 -9.93 16.59
C ASN A 4 -5.88 -9.68 15.92
N GLU A 5 -5.63 -8.43 15.51
CA GLU A 5 -4.31 -7.99 15.10
C GLU A 5 -3.46 -7.77 16.34
N GLU A 6 -2.22 -8.21 16.28
CA GLU A 6 -1.24 -8.01 17.35
C GLU A 6 -0.42 -6.74 17.09
N THR A 7 -0.17 -5.98 18.15
CA THR A 7 0.81 -4.90 18.09
C THR A 7 2.20 -5.52 18.04
N VAL A 8 2.94 -5.20 17.00
CA VAL A 8 4.31 -5.67 16.81
C VAL A 8 5.26 -4.49 16.66
N PHE A 9 6.54 -4.76 16.92
CA PHE A 9 7.61 -3.84 16.62
C PHE A 9 8.69 -4.56 15.85
N PHE A 10 9.22 -3.90 14.83
CA PHE A 10 10.35 -4.40 14.04
C PHE A 10 11.38 -3.29 13.82
N ASN A 11 12.58 -3.65 13.41
CA ASN A 11 13.68 -2.71 13.30
C ASN A 11 14.02 -2.44 11.83
N VAL A 12 14.33 -1.18 11.53
CA VAL A 12 15.06 -0.76 10.35
C VAL A 12 16.31 -0.04 10.83
N ASP A 13 17.49 -0.62 10.61
CA ASP A 13 18.76 -0.18 11.19
C ASP A 13 18.66 -0.02 12.73
N ARG A 14 18.74 1.23 13.21
CA ARG A 14 18.64 1.59 14.64
C ARG A 14 17.25 2.06 15.06
N LEU A 15 16.34 2.19 14.11
CA LEU A 15 14.98 2.63 14.38
C LEU A 15 14.08 1.44 14.68
N ARG A 16 13.11 1.65 15.57
CA ARG A 16 12.07 0.70 15.91
C ARG A 16 10.74 1.21 15.39
N LEU A 17 10.07 0.43 14.55
CA LEU A 17 8.79 0.79 13.94
C LEU A 17 7.63 -0.01 14.53
N GLU A 18 6.48 0.65 14.70
CA GLU A 18 5.24 0.08 15.19
C GLU A 18 4.40 -0.50 14.05
N GLY A 19 3.79 -1.67 14.26
CA GLY A 19 2.86 -2.24 13.29
C GLY A 19 1.70 -3.00 13.93
N ARG A 20 0.72 -3.34 13.10
CA ARG A 20 -0.37 -4.27 13.39
C ARG A 20 -0.22 -5.47 12.49
N LEU A 21 -0.01 -6.62 13.09
CA LEU A 21 0.21 -7.90 12.42
C LEU A 21 -1.02 -8.79 12.59
N TRP A 22 -1.50 -9.33 11.48
CA TRP A 22 -2.40 -10.48 11.49
C TRP A 22 -1.77 -11.64 10.71
N LEU A 23 -1.71 -12.83 11.34
CA LEU A 23 -1.12 -14.02 10.72
C LEU A 23 -2.23 -14.97 10.24
N ALA A 24 -2.23 -15.25 8.95
CA ALA A 24 -2.99 -16.32 8.33
C ALA A 24 -2.23 -17.67 8.41
N SER A 25 -2.93 -18.78 8.21
CA SER A 25 -2.29 -20.09 8.08
C SER A 25 -1.49 -20.28 6.80
N GLY A 26 -1.90 -19.59 5.71
CA GLY A 26 -1.22 -19.62 4.42
C GLY A 26 0.14 -18.89 4.41
N PRO A 27 0.96 -19.12 3.37
CA PRO A 27 2.31 -18.55 3.28
C PRO A 27 2.33 -17.08 2.84
N TRP A 28 1.26 -16.59 2.21
CA TRP A 28 1.24 -15.28 1.55
C TRP A 28 0.99 -14.14 2.50
N ALA A 29 1.66 -13.03 2.25
CA ALA A 29 1.52 -11.81 3.04
C ALA A 29 1.48 -10.55 2.17
N THR A 30 0.92 -9.47 2.74
CA THR A 30 0.98 -8.12 2.20
C THR A 30 1.50 -7.15 3.25
N VAL A 31 2.32 -6.20 2.78
CA VAL A 31 2.67 -4.99 3.53
C VAL A 31 1.74 -3.86 3.08
N ILE A 32 1.17 -3.12 4.04
CA ILE A 32 0.21 -2.06 3.76
C ILE A 32 0.75 -0.74 4.32
N THR A 33 0.84 0.27 3.45
CA THR A 33 1.44 1.57 3.74
C THR A 33 0.40 2.68 3.77
N HIS A 34 0.53 3.57 4.75
CA HIS A 34 -0.41 4.64 5.05
C HIS A 34 -0.14 5.94 4.28
N PRO A 35 -1.08 6.91 4.28
CA PRO A 35 -0.91 8.20 3.63
C PRO A 35 0.15 9.05 4.32
N HIS A 36 0.31 10.30 3.87
CA HIS A 36 1.45 11.16 4.21
C HIS A 36 1.64 11.37 5.72
N PRO A 37 2.82 11.05 6.28
CA PRO A 37 3.14 11.16 7.71
C PRO A 37 2.83 12.53 8.30
N LEU A 38 3.25 13.60 7.63
CA LEU A 38 3.11 14.97 8.14
C LEU A 38 1.67 15.53 8.05
N TYR A 39 0.76 14.80 7.39
CA TYR A 39 -0.65 15.20 7.25
C TYR A 39 -1.60 14.25 7.97
N GLY A 40 -1.14 13.64 9.07
CA GLY A 40 -1.95 12.76 9.90
C GLY A 40 -2.13 11.35 9.35
N GLY A 41 -1.27 10.94 8.40
CA GLY A 41 -1.21 9.56 7.94
C GLY A 41 -0.70 8.63 9.03
N GLU A 42 -1.38 7.52 9.24
CA GLU A 42 -1.04 6.49 10.22
C GLU A 42 -1.63 5.12 9.84
N LEU A 43 -1.19 4.08 10.52
CA LEU A 43 -1.58 2.70 10.26
C LEU A 43 -3.09 2.41 10.47
N ASP A 44 -3.80 3.18 11.28
CA ASP A 44 -5.24 3.03 11.54
C ASP A 44 -6.11 3.91 10.60
N ASN A 45 -5.52 4.55 9.59
CA ASN A 45 -6.28 5.27 8.57
C ASN A 45 -7.36 4.35 7.95
N PRO A 46 -8.61 4.84 7.77
CA PRO A 46 -9.73 4.01 7.29
C PRO A 46 -9.46 3.25 5.98
N VAL A 47 -8.75 3.86 5.02
CA VAL A 47 -8.39 3.18 3.76
C VAL A 47 -7.39 2.05 4.01
N VAL A 48 -6.39 2.27 4.86
CA VAL A 48 -5.40 1.25 5.27
C VAL A 48 -6.08 0.07 5.94
N VAL A 49 -7.04 0.34 6.81
CA VAL A 49 -7.84 -0.68 7.50
C VAL A 49 -8.69 -1.49 6.50
N VAL A 50 -9.34 -0.84 5.54
CA VAL A 50 -10.11 -1.52 4.48
C VAL A 50 -9.21 -2.40 3.62
N LEU A 51 -8.00 -1.96 3.28
CA LEU A 51 -7.01 -2.77 2.59
C LEU A 51 -6.65 -4.02 3.41
N ALA A 52 -6.34 -3.85 4.69
CA ALA A 52 -6.00 -4.97 5.57
C ALA A 52 -7.14 -6.00 5.66
N ASP A 53 -8.39 -5.55 5.86
CA ASP A 53 -9.55 -6.44 5.93
C ASP A 53 -9.76 -7.22 4.63
N ALA A 54 -9.61 -6.57 3.47
CA ALA A 54 -9.73 -7.23 2.17
C ALA A 54 -8.70 -8.36 1.99
N TYR A 55 -7.43 -8.12 2.31
CA TYR A 55 -6.38 -9.15 2.24
C TYR A 55 -6.59 -10.27 3.27
N GLN A 56 -7.00 -9.94 4.49
CA GLN A 56 -7.28 -10.91 5.55
C GLN A 56 -8.43 -11.85 5.17
N ARG A 57 -9.49 -11.35 4.51
CA ARG A 57 -10.59 -12.19 4.00
C ARG A 57 -10.13 -13.21 2.97
N LEU A 58 -9.10 -12.88 2.20
CA LEU A 58 -8.48 -13.79 1.22
C LEU A 58 -7.42 -14.72 1.82
N GLY A 59 -7.20 -14.65 3.13
CA GLY A 59 -6.25 -15.53 3.82
C GLY A 59 -4.79 -15.10 3.72
N TYR A 60 -4.51 -13.84 3.40
CA TYR A 60 -3.17 -13.26 3.47
C TYR A 60 -2.84 -12.83 4.89
N SER A 61 -1.63 -13.07 5.35
CA SER A 61 -1.10 -12.36 6.51
C SER A 61 -0.93 -10.88 6.14
N THR A 62 -1.22 -9.97 7.09
CA THR A 62 -1.13 -8.54 6.85
C THR A 62 -0.24 -7.86 7.86
N LEU A 63 0.62 -6.95 7.40
CA LEU A 63 1.35 -6.01 8.24
C LEU A 63 1.06 -4.60 7.74
N ARG A 64 0.28 -3.85 8.51
CA ARG A 64 0.14 -2.40 8.38
C ARG A 64 0.98 -1.75 9.48
N PHE A 65 1.76 -0.74 9.15
CA PHE A 65 2.73 -0.18 10.07
C PHE A 65 2.79 1.34 9.98
N ASN A 66 3.27 1.98 11.02
CA ASN A 66 3.58 3.41 11.04
C ASN A 66 4.97 3.64 10.47
N PHE A 67 5.07 4.46 9.43
CA PHE A 67 6.35 4.96 8.95
C PHE A 67 7.14 5.65 10.07
N ARG A 68 8.43 5.80 9.88
CA ARG A 68 9.30 6.56 10.78
C ARG A 68 8.69 7.91 11.15
N GLY A 69 8.80 8.30 12.43
CA GLY A 69 8.25 9.56 12.95
C GLY A 69 6.75 9.57 13.20
N VAL A 70 6.03 8.45 12.99
CA VAL A 70 4.57 8.36 13.20
C VAL A 70 4.24 7.43 14.37
N GLY A 71 3.30 7.83 15.21
CA GLY A 71 2.82 7.02 16.34
C GLY A 71 3.94 6.63 17.28
N ALA A 72 4.12 5.32 17.54
CA ALA A 72 5.20 4.79 18.35
C ALA A 72 6.45 4.37 17.52
N SER A 73 6.47 4.67 16.23
CA SER A 73 7.64 4.49 15.37
C SER A 73 8.69 5.56 15.64
N ALA A 74 9.94 5.13 15.82
CA ALA A 74 11.07 6.03 16.02
C ALA A 74 11.49 6.75 14.73
N GLY A 75 12.35 7.77 14.86
CA GLY A 75 12.91 8.53 13.75
C GLY A 75 12.04 9.70 13.34
N ASP A 76 12.32 10.25 12.17
CA ASP A 76 11.64 11.38 11.59
C ASP A 76 11.36 11.11 10.10
N TYR A 77 10.38 11.82 9.54
CA TYR A 77 10.08 11.80 8.11
C TYR A 77 11.32 12.14 7.27
N ASP A 78 11.61 11.35 6.21
CA ASP A 78 12.82 11.45 5.38
C ASP A 78 12.54 11.56 3.88
N ASP A 79 11.53 12.35 3.52
CA ASP A 79 11.17 12.68 2.13
C ASP A 79 11.03 11.44 1.21
N GLY A 80 10.54 10.34 1.77
CA GLY A 80 10.30 9.09 1.06
C GLY A 80 11.54 8.20 0.90
N ARG A 81 12.74 8.65 1.27
CA ARG A 81 13.96 7.83 1.19
C ARG A 81 13.97 6.75 2.27
N GLY A 82 13.92 7.18 3.51
CA GLY A 82 13.87 6.28 4.64
C GLY A 82 12.58 5.46 4.68
N GLU A 83 11.45 6.02 4.26
CA GLU A 83 10.18 5.31 4.21
C GLU A 83 10.21 4.10 3.26
N ARG A 84 11.01 4.14 2.19
CA ARG A 84 11.27 2.95 1.35
C ARG A 84 12.04 1.87 2.10
N ASP A 85 12.97 2.23 2.97
CA ASP A 85 13.70 1.26 3.81
C ASP A 85 12.79 0.69 4.89
N ASP A 86 11.82 1.47 5.41
CA ASP A 86 10.79 1.00 6.32
C ASP A 86 9.94 -0.11 5.68
N VAL A 87 9.55 0.04 4.41
CA VAL A 87 8.80 -1.01 3.67
C VAL A 87 9.65 -2.26 3.48
N ARG A 88 10.94 -2.13 3.14
CA ARG A 88 11.86 -3.27 3.02
C ARG A 88 12.02 -4.01 4.35
N ALA A 89 12.13 -3.27 5.45
CA ALA A 89 12.22 -3.85 6.79
C ALA A 89 10.92 -4.55 7.20
N ALA A 90 9.75 -4.00 6.87
CA ALA A 90 8.45 -4.63 7.07
C ALA A 90 8.33 -5.96 6.31
N ALA A 91 8.80 -6.00 5.07
CA ALA A 91 8.84 -7.22 4.27
C ALA A 91 9.80 -8.27 4.88
N ALA A 92 10.99 -7.85 5.30
CA ALA A 92 11.96 -8.73 5.96
C ALA A 92 11.44 -9.28 7.30
N PHE A 93 10.68 -8.47 8.05
CA PHE A 93 10.03 -8.92 9.28
C PHE A 93 9.00 -10.04 9.01
N LEU A 94 8.18 -9.90 7.97
CA LEU A 94 7.23 -10.93 7.56
C LEU A 94 7.94 -12.22 7.10
N ASP A 95 9.04 -12.09 6.37
CA ASP A 95 9.87 -13.24 5.96
C ASP A 95 10.46 -13.97 7.17
N ALA A 96 10.95 -13.23 8.17
CA ALA A 96 11.48 -13.80 9.41
C ALA A 96 10.43 -14.58 10.23
N VAL A 97 9.14 -14.25 10.10
CA VAL A 97 8.03 -15.02 10.72
C VAL A 97 7.45 -16.08 9.77
N GLY A 98 8.14 -16.41 8.69
CA GLY A 98 7.81 -17.49 7.75
C GLY A 98 6.69 -17.13 6.75
N LYS A 99 6.54 -15.84 6.43
CA LYS A 99 5.56 -15.35 5.44
C LYS A 99 6.25 -14.72 4.23
N THR A 100 5.80 -15.05 3.04
CA THR A 100 6.31 -14.47 1.80
C THR A 100 5.46 -13.27 1.40
N VAL A 101 6.07 -12.09 1.32
CA VAL A 101 5.39 -10.89 0.83
C VAL A 101 5.22 -10.99 -0.67
N THR A 102 3.99 -11.15 -1.12
CA THR A 102 3.63 -11.21 -2.55
C THR A 102 2.96 -9.93 -3.03
N ASP A 103 2.45 -9.13 -2.13
CA ASP A 103 1.71 -7.92 -2.44
C ASP A 103 2.20 -6.74 -1.60
N LEU A 104 2.29 -5.56 -2.23
CA LEU A 104 2.40 -4.29 -1.54
C LEU A 104 1.16 -3.47 -1.85
N ALA A 105 0.44 -3.04 -0.84
CA ALA A 105 -0.71 -2.17 -0.96
C ALA A 105 -0.42 -0.82 -0.31
N GLY A 106 -0.70 0.29 -0.99
CA GLY A 106 -0.43 1.62 -0.44
C GLY A 106 -1.51 2.62 -0.78
N TYR A 107 -1.78 3.52 0.16
CA TYR A 107 -2.71 4.61 -0.04
C TYR A 107 -1.97 5.94 -0.08
N SER A 108 -2.28 6.76 -1.09
CA SER A 108 -1.74 8.11 -1.25
C SER A 108 -0.20 8.12 -1.24
N PHE A 109 0.45 8.75 -0.26
CA PHE A 109 1.90 8.71 -0.06
C PHE A 109 2.45 7.28 -0.01
N GLY A 110 1.76 6.36 0.69
CA GLY A 110 2.17 4.95 0.71
C GLY A 110 2.18 4.30 -0.67
N ALA A 111 1.27 4.70 -1.57
CA ALA A 111 1.28 4.26 -2.96
C ALA A 111 2.52 4.76 -3.71
N TRP A 112 2.90 6.02 -3.50
CA TRP A 112 4.12 6.62 -4.06
C TRP A 112 5.39 5.92 -3.54
N ILE A 113 5.45 5.62 -2.23
CA ILE A 113 6.58 4.87 -1.64
C ILE A 113 6.69 3.50 -2.29
N ASN A 114 5.58 2.76 -2.40
CA ASN A 114 5.59 1.39 -2.91
C ASN A 114 6.03 1.32 -4.39
N LEU A 115 5.58 2.27 -5.23
CA LEU A 115 6.00 2.33 -6.62
C LEU A 115 7.47 2.74 -6.77
N GLY A 116 7.98 3.56 -5.85
CA GLY A 116 9.37 4.03 -5.84
C GLY A 116 10.39 3.02 -5.30
N LEU A 117 9.97 1.79 -4.97
CA LEU A 117 10.87 0.72 -4.56
C LEU A 117 11.57 0.11 -5.79
N ASP A 118 12.86 0.32 -5.90
CA ASP A 118 13.67 -0.24 -6.98
C ASP A 118 14.95 -0.90 -6.37
N PRO A 119 15.06 -2.25 -6.44
CA PRO A 119 13.98 -3.18 -6.73
C PRO A 119 12.95 -3.27 -5.58
N PRO A 120 11.72 -3.74 -5.86
CA PRO A 120 10.79 -4.12 -4.80
C PRO A 120 11.31 -5.33 -4.01
N PRO A 121 10.80 -5.59 -2.79
CA PRO A 121 11.15 -6.79 -2.02
C PRO A 121 10.97 -8.08 -2.84
N ALA A 122 11.87 -9.04 -2.62
CA ALA A 122 11.80 -10.32 -3.31
C ALA A 122 10.46 -11.03 -3.03
N GLY A 123 9.87 -11.62 -4.07
CA GLY A 123 8.57 -12.30 -3.97
C GLY A 123 7.36 -11.44 -4.30
N VAL A 124 7.50 -10.12 -4.35
CA VAL A 124 6.40 -9.22 -4.73
C VAL A 124 5.95 -9.48 -6.17
N ARG A 125 4.65 -9.72 -6.35
CA ARG A 125 3.99 -10.00 -7.63
C ARG A 125 2.90 -8.99 -7.95
N ARG A 126 2.45 -8.21 -6.96
CA ARG A 126 1.42 -7.19 -7.13
C ARG A 126 1.75 -5.92 -6.37
N LEU A 127 1.56 -4.77 -7.05
CA LEU A 127 1.46 -3.45 -6.45
C LEU A 127 0.01 -2.98 -6.57
N LEU A 128 -0.63 -2.71 -5.45
CA LEU A 128 -1.95 -2.08 -5.38
C LEU A 128 -1.78 -0.65 -4.88
N LEU A 129 -1.98 0.32 -5.76
CA LEU A 129 -1.83 1.74 -5.48
C LEU A 129 -3.22 2.37 -5.39
N VAL A 130 -3.61 2.82 -4.20
CA VAL A 130 -4.87 3.52 -3.98
C VAL A 130 -4.62 5.01 -3.92
N ALA A 131 -5.26 5.76 -4.81
CA ALA A 131 -5.18 7.21 -4.93
C ALA A 131 -3.74 7.76 -4.91
N PRO A 132 -2.82 7.29 -5.80
CA PRO A 132 -1.45 7.81 -5.85
C PRO A 132 -1.47 9.31 -6.20
N PRO A 133 -0.87 10.20 -5.39
CA PRO A 133 -1.11 11.64 -5.43
C PRO A 133 -0.27 12.35 -6.52
N VAL A 134 -0.53 12.02 -7.79
CA VAL A 134 0.24 12.48 -8.96
C VAL A 134 0.19 13.98 -9.19
N ALA A 135 -0.74 14.72 -8.57
CA ALA A 135 -0.79 16.17 -8.64
C ALA A 135 0.16 16.86 -7.64
N TYR A 136 0.73 16.11 -6.68
CA TYR A 136 1.49 16.67 -5.56
C TYR A 136 2.87 16.06 -5.37
N LEU A 137 3.08 14.82 -5.79
CA LEU A 137 4.36 14.13 -5.68
C LEU A 137 4.90 13.77 -7.06
N GLU A 138 6.21 13.76 -7.17
CA GLU A 138 6.92 13.42 -8.39
C GLU A 138 7.02 11.91 -8.56
N PHE A 139 6.62 11.41 -9.73
CA PHE A 139 6.66 9.99 -10.09
C PHE A 139 7.67 9.70 -11.21
N ASP A 140 8.49 10.70 -11.56
CA ASP A 140 9.44 10.58 -12.65
C ASP A 140 10.47 9.47 -12.40
N GLY A 141 10.68 8.66 -13.43
CA GLY A 141 11.60 7.53 -13.37
C GLY A 141 11.11 6.31 -12.57
N MET A 142 9.94 6.38 -11.94
CA MET A 142 9.36 5.22 -11.25
C MET A 142 8.75 4.23 -12.24
N VAL A 143 9.17 2.97 -12.16
CA VAL A 143 8.72 1.91 -13.06
C VAL A 143 8.49 0.64 -12.26
N ALA A 144 7.30 0.05 -12.37
CA ALA A 144 7.05 -1.27 -11.82
C ALA A 144 7.65 -2.35 -12.73
N PRO A 145 8.35 -3.35 -12.18
CA PRO A 145 8.88 -4.45 -13.00
C PRO A 145 7.78 -5.15 -13.82
N PRO A 146 8.06 -5.61 -15.04
CA PRO A 146 7.07 -6.30 -15.88
C PRO A 146 6.48 -7.57 -15.24
N SER A 147 7.21 -8.19 -14.32
CA SER A 147 6.77 -9.38 -13.57
C SER A 147 5.82 -9.06 -12.40
N VAL A 148 5.57 -7.79 -12.11
CA VAL A 148 4.72 -7.34 -11.02
C VAL A 148 3.43 -6.77 -11.60
N ALA A 149 2.27 -7.31 -11.23
CA ALA A 149 0.99 -6.77 -11.66
C ALA A 149 0.71 -5.42 -10.98
N LEU A 150 0.63 -4.35 -11.76
CA LEU A 150 0.31 -3.01 -11.26
C LEU A 150 -1.20 -2.75 -11.36
N ARG A 151 -1.83 -2.46 -10.24
CA ARG A 151 -3.25 -2.09 -10.12
C ARG A 151 -3.36 -0.74 -9.42
N VAL A 152 -4.06 0.18 -10.05
CA VAL A 152 -4.32 1.53 -9.51
C VAL A 152 -5.82 1.70 -9.30
N VAL A 153 -6.20 2.19 -8.13
CA VAL A 153 -7.59 2.56 -7.80
C VAL A 153 -7.61 4.06 -7.50
N ALA A 154 -8.52 4.80 -8.12
CA ALA A 154 -8.69 6.23 -7.86
C ALA A 154 -10.16 6.65 -7.99
N GLY A 155 -10.54 7.69 -7.29
CA GLY A 155 -11.85 8.34 -7.46
C GLY A 155 -11.87 9.31 -8.65
N ASP A 156 -13.03 9.50 -9.29
CA ASP A 156 -13.17 10.49 -10.35
C ASP A 156 -13.38 11.93 -9.83
N CYS A 157 -13.55 12.08 -8.52
CA CYS A 157 -13.60 13.38 -7.83
C CYS A 157 -12.31 13.64 -6.99
N ASP A 158 -11.24 12.87 -7.21
CA ASP A 158 -9.97 13.00 -6.49
C ASP A 158 -9.08 14.08 -7.14
N SER A 159 -8.90 15.21 -6.42
CA SER A 159 -8.04 16.31 -6.87
C SER A 159 -6.55 16.07 -6.62
N PHE A 160 -6.19 15.08 -5.80
CA PHE A 160 -4.79 14.68 -5.56
C PHE A 160 -4.29 13.66 -6.58
N ALA A 161 -5.21 12.82 -7.09
CA ALA A 161 -4.96 11.80 -8.08
C ALA A 161 -5.89 11.95 -9.30
N PRO A 162 -5.85 13.09 -10.03
CA PRO A 162 -6.73 13.34 -11.17
C PRO A 162 -6.60 12.25 -12.24
N LEU A 163 -7.74 11.79 -12.77
CA LEU A 163 -7.76 10.65 -13.69
C LEU A 163 -7.03 10.91 -15.01
N ASP A 164 -7.02 12.13 -15.50
CA ASP A 164 -6.29 12.53 -16.70
C ASP A 164 -4.77 12.41 -16.48
N MET A 165 -4.25 12.90 -15.36
CA MET A 165 -2.85 12.76 -14.98
C MET A 165 -2.48 11.29 -14.77
N LEU A 166 -3.33 10.50 -14.10
CA LEU A 166 -3.10 9.07 -13.91
C LEU A 166 -3.02 8.33 -15.26
N ARG A 167 -3.93 8.61 -16.19
CA ARG A 167 -3.93 7.99 -17.54
C ARG A 167 -2.67 8.33 -18.34
N GLU A 168 -2.09 9.50 -18.12
CA GLU A 168 -0.81 9.88 -18.71
C GLU A 168 0.36 9.15 -18.06
N GLN A 169 0.37 8.98 -16.75
CA GLN A 169 1.46 8.37 -16.00
C GLN A 169 1.49 6.83 -16.10
N LEU A 170 0.33 6.17 -16.10
CA LEU A 170 0.24 4.71 -16.07
C LEU A 170 1.09 3.98 -17.11
N PRO A 171 1.10 4.38 -18.42
CA PRO A 171 1.95 3.72 -19.41
C PRO A 171 3.46 3.88 -19.14
N ARG A 172 3.84 4.95 -18.41
CA ARG A 172 5.24 5.20 -18.01
C ARG A 172 5.64 4.30 -16.85
N TRP A 173 4.72 4.04 -15.91
CA TRP A 173 4.96 3.14 -14.78
C TRP A 173 4.99 1.68 -15.21
N GLN A 174 4.05 1.28 -16.05
CA GLN A 174 3.99 -0.04 -16.66
C GLN A 174 2.92 -0.07 -17.76
N SER A 175 3.26 -0.64 -18.93
CA SER A 175 2.33 -0.69 -20.07
C SER A 175 1.07 -1.53 -19.82
N ALA A 176 1.13 -2.51 -18.91
CA ALA A 176 0.01 -3.39 -18.55
C ALA A 176 -0.73 -2.93 -17.26
N ALA A 177 -0.46 -1.72 -16.76
CA ALA A 177 -1.09 -1.21 -15.55
C ALA A 177 -2.62 -1.10 -15.70
N GLY A 178 -3.36 -1.61 -14.70
CA GLY A 178 -4.81 -1.49 -14.64
C GLY A 178 -5.25 -0.28 -13.82
N LEU A 179 -6.13 0.59 -14.40
CA LEU A 179 -6.79 1.67 -13.67
C LEU A 179 -8.25 1.32 -13.39
N HIS A 180 -8.63 1.36 -12.12
CA HIS A 180 -9.96 1.10 -11.63
C HIS A 180 -10.52 2.38 -11.00
N VAL A 181 -11.58 2.90 -11.59
CA VAL A 181 -12.19 4.16 -11.17
C VAL A 181 -13.37 3.90 -10.24
N LEU A 182 -13.39 4.59 -9.11
CA LEU A 182 -14.54 4.62 -8.19
C LEU A 182 -15.37 5.90 -8.43
N PRO A 183 -16.56 5.79 -9.04
CA PRO A 183 -17.39 6.95 -9.35
C PRO A 183 -17.81 7.73 -8.09
N GLY A 184 -17.68 9.06 -8.13
CA GLY A 184 -18.04 9.98 -7.05
C GLY A 184 -17.14 9.87 -5.80
N ALA A 185 -16.02 9.18 -5.86
CA ALA A 185 -15.06 9.12 -4.76
C ALA A 185 -14.07 10.29 -4.84
N ASP A 186 -13.85 10.94 -3.71
CA ASP A 186 -12.78 11.90 -3.49
C ASP A 186 -11.51 11.20 -2.97
N HIS A 187 -10.45 11.99 -2.73
CA HIS A 187 -9.18 11.47 -2.20
C HIS A 187 -9.34 10.73 -0.87
N PHE A 188 -10.25 11.18 0.00
CA PHE A 188 -10.44 10.68 1.36
C PHE A 188 -11.51 9.59 1.45
N PHE A 189 -12.09 9.20 0.33
CA PHE A 189 -13.13 8.16 0.23
C PHE A 189 -14.36 8.44 1.11
N HIS A 190 -14.81 9.70 1.16
CA HIS A 190 -16.02 10.09 1.87
C HIS A 190 -17.30 9.54 1.21
N GLY A 191 -18.44 9.73 1.88
CA GLY A 191 -19.76 9.47 1.28
C GLY A 191 -20.00 8.01 0.86
N GLY A 192 -19.54 7.03 1.64
CA GLY A 192 -19.72 5.60 1.33
C GLY A 192 -18.74 5.06 0.29
N ALA A 193 -17.73 5.84 -0.11
CA ALA A 193 -16.71 5.38 -1.06
C ALA A 193 -15.81 4.29 -0.46
N LEU A 194 -15.63 4.24 0.86
CA LEU A 194 -14.91 3.15 1.54
C LEU A 194 -15.58 1.79 1.33
N ASP A 195 -16.92 1.71 1.41
CA ASP A 195 -17.64 0.45 1.18
C ASP A 195 -17.52 0.01 -0.28
N ARG A 196 -17.56 0.97 -1.22
CA ARG A 196 -17.36 0.69 -2.65
C ARG A 196 -15.91 0.24 -2.92
N LEU A 197 -14.92 0.84 -2.24
CA LEU A 197 -13.53 0.39 -2.30
C LEU A 197 -13.42 -1.06 -1.80
N ALA A 198 -14.00 -1.39 -0.64
CA ALA A 198 -13.99 -2.74 -0.09
C ALA A 198 -14.57 -3.76 -1.09
N THR A 199 -15.72 -3.44 -1.71
CA THR A 199 -16.35 -4.29 -2.72
C THR A 199 -15.47 -4.47 -3.97
N LEU A 200 -14.85 -3.40 -4.45
CA LEU A 200 -13.94 -3.45 -5.59
C LEU A 200 -12.71 -4.35 -5.29
N LEU A 201 -12.14 -4.23 -4.09
CA LEU A 201 -10.99 -5.02 -3.67
C LEU A 201 -11.29 -6.53 -3.64
N GLU A 202 -12.48 -6.94 -3.26
CA GLU A 202 -12.90 -8.36 -3.30
C GLU A 202 -12.76 -8.95 -4.72
N THR A 203 -13.01 -8.16 -5.75
CA THR A 203 -12.84 -8.57 -7.14
C THR A 203 -11.39 -8.47 -7.60
N LEU A 204 -10.73 -7.35 -7.32
CA LEU A 204 -9.37 -7.08 -7.81
C LEU A 204 -8.32 -8.03 -7.26
N LEU A 205 -8.46 -8.43 -5.99
CA LEU A 205 -7.48 -9.26 -5.31
C LEU A 205 -7.65 -10.74 -5.62
N THR A 206 -8.83 -11.18 -6.09
CA THR A 206 -9.07 -12.58 -6.49
C THR A 206 -8.49 -12.90 -7.87
N VAL A 207 -8.21 -11.89 -8.70
CA VAL A 207 -7.53 -12.11 -9.99
C VAL A 207 -6.06 -12.45 -9.73
N PRO A 208 -5.55 -13.61 -10.20
CA PRO A 208 -4.15 -13.96 -10.03
C PRO A 208 -3.23 -12.86 -10.57
N ALA A 209 -2.09 -12.65 -9.90
CA ALA A 209 -1.09 -11.67 -10.33
C ALA A 209 -0.40 -12.07 -11.65
N ASP A 210 -0.58 -13.32 -12.09
CA ASP A 210 0.08 -13.91 -13.25
C ASP A 210 -0.72 -13.80 -14.57
N ARG A 211 -1.71 -12.87 -14.65
CA ARG A 211 -2.46 -12.61 -15.90
C ARG A 211 -2.39 -11.15 -16.31
#